data_890f491f8882f28540181916be1aa6e1
#
_entry.id   890f491f8882f28540181916be1aa6e1
#
_cell.length_a   1.000
_cell.length_b   1.000
_cell.length_c   1.000
_cell.angle_alpha   90.00
_cell.angle_beta   90.00
_cell.angle_gamma   90.00
#
_symmetry.space_group_name_H-M   'P 1'
#
loop_
_entity.id
_entity.type
_entity.pdbx_description
1 polymer ?
#
loop_
_entity_poly.entity_id
_entity_poly.type
_entity_poly.pdbx_seq_one_letter_code
_entity_poly.pdbx_strand_id
1 'polypeptide(L)'
;MKLVIEDEAGTRSVVPFAADAIVVGRGTEGVTSRLAERNVSRRHARFLRQNGAVFVEDLGSLNGTRVNGERITGKRRLRPGDLIQIGDYVLAVLAEAQALEPGEPP
;
A
#
# COMPACT_ATOMS: atom_id res chain seq x y z
N MET A 1 -7.72 -3.49 9.80
CA MET A 1 -6.68 -3.55 8.77
C MET A 1 -6.40 -2.15 8.25
N LYS A 2 -5.14 -1.81 8.13
CA LYS A 2 -4.70 -0.47 7.78
C LYS A 2 -3.56 -0.50 6.81
N LEU A 3 -3.48 0.51 5.97
CA LEU A 3 -2.35 0.72 5.09
C LEU A 3 -1.50 1.83 5.69
N VAL A 4 -0.23 1.56 5.96
CA VAL A 4 0.70 2.55 6.48
C VAL A 4 1.54 3.04 5.32
N ILE A 5 1.67 4.35 5.19
CA ILE A 5 2.40 4.98 4.11
C ILE A 5 3.47 5.88 4.71
N GLU A 6 4.71 5.65 4.34
CA GLU A 6 5.81 6.46 4.83
C GLU A 6 6.45 7.17 3.64
N ASP A 7 6.61 8.48 3.72
CA ASP A 7 7.21 9.24 2.63
C ASP A 7 8.73 9.30 2.80
N GLU A 8 9.39 9.97 1.87
CA GLU A 8 10.83 10.07 1.84
C GLU A 8 11.38 10.72 3.10
N ALA A 9 10.67 11.62 3.71
CA ALA A 9 11.12 12.30 4.92
C ALA A 9 10.86 11.49 6.19
N GLY A 10 10.25 10.33 6.05
CA GLY A 10 9.92 9.49 7.19
C GLY A 10 8.58 9.80 7.83
N THR A 11 7.79 10.67 7.22
CA THR A 11 6.46 10.99 7.74
C THR A 11 5.50 9.87 7.41
N ARG A 12 4.78 9.39 8.39
CA ARG A 12 3.85 8.28 8.22
C ARG A 12 2.41 8.72 8.23
N SER A 13 1.63 8.08 7.39
CA SER A 13 0.19 8.25 7.35
C SER A 13 -0.45 6.89 7.46
N VAL A 14 -1.64 6.82 8.01
CA VAL A 14 -2.36 5.56 8.16
C VAL A 14 -3.70 5.69 7.48
N VAL A 15 -3.99 4.75 6.60
CA VAL A 15 -5.24 4.75 5.85
C VAL A 15 -5.99 3.46 6.19
N PRO A 16 -7.11 3.52 6.89
CA PRO A 16 -7.84 2.31 7.21
C PRO A 16 -8.56 1.78 5.97
N PHE A 17 -8.75 0.48 5.92
CA PHE A 17 -9.54 -0.12 4.86
C PHE A 17 -11.01 0.07 5.19
N ALA A 18 -11.57 1.19 4.78
CA ALA A 18 -13.00 1.44 4.97
C ALA A 18 -13.83 0.67 3.95
N ALA A 19 -13.21 0.27 2.87
CA ALA A 19 -13.82 -0.59 1.86
C ALA A 19 -12.81 -1.66 1.54
N ASP A 20 -13.10 -2.50 0.56
CA ASP A 20 -12.21 -3.61 0.23
C ASP A 20 -11.07 -3.22 -0.71
N ALA A 21 -11.00 -1.98 -1.08
CA ALA A 21 -9.96 -1.50 -1.99
C ALA A 21 -9.47 -0.12 -1.60
N ILE A 22 -8.16 0.08 -1.75
CA ILE A 22 -7.54 1.40 -1.58
C ILE A 22 -6.70 1.64 -2.84
N VAL A 23 -7.01 2.70 -3.57
CA VAL A 23 -6.24 3.09 -4.74
C VAL A 23 -5.30 4.21 -4.32
N VAL A 24 -4.02 4.05 -4.62
CA VAL A 24 -3.02 5.08 -4.32
C VAL A 24 -2.45 5.63 -5.62
N GLY A 25 -2.13 6.90 -5.63
CA GLY A 25 -1.58 7.54 -6.82
C GLY A 25 -1.47 9.03 -6.64
N ARG A 26 -0.92 9.69 -7.66
CA ARG A 26 -0.68 11.13 -7.62
C ARG A 26 -1.94 11.93 -7.96
N GLY A 27 -2.90 11.30 -8.59
CA GLY A 27 -4.12 11.97 -9.02
C GLY A 27 -5.12 12.12 -7.91
N THR A 28 -6.26 12.71 -8.23
CA THR A 28 -7.34 12.88 -7.26
C THR A 28 -8.55 12.06 -7.65
N GLU A 29 -8.78 11.85 -8.93
CA GLU A 29 -9.92 11.10 -9.38
C GLU A 29 -9.69 9.61 -9.26
N GLY A 30 -10.55 8.91 -8.57
CA GLY A 30 -10.44 7.46 -8.41
C GLY A 30 -9.30 7.04 -7.48
N VAL A 31 -8.76 7.97 -6.70
CA VAL A 31 -7.66 7.70 -5.78
C VAL A 31 -8.17 7.86 -4.36
N THR A 32 -7.95 6.83 -3.54
CA THR A 32 -8.34 6.86 -2.14
C THR A 32 -7.32 7.63 -1.31
N SER A 33 -6.04 7.43 -1.58
CA SER A 33 -4.99 8.13 -0.86
C SER A 33 -3.98 8.66 -1.85
N ARG A 34 -3.75 9.96 -1.81
CA ARG A 34 -2.90 10.62 -2.77
C ARG A 34 -1.44 10.58 -2.34
N LEU A 35 -0.58 10.17 -3.25
CA LEU A 35 0.86 10.19 -3.06
C LEU A 35 1.42 11.28 -3.97
N ALA A 36 1.69 12.45 -3.40
CA ALA A 36 1.98 13.64 -4.19
C ALA A 36 3.44 13.71 -4.58
N GLU A 37 3.88 12.81 -5.42
CA GLU A 37 5.24 12.79 -5.88
C GLU A 37 5.26 12.54 -7.37
N ARG A 38 6.18 13.21 -8.06
CA ARG A 38 6.28 13.19 -9.50
C ARG A 38 6.46 11.80 -10.09
N ASN A 39 7.16 10.92 -9.37
CA ASN A 39 7.44 9.57 -9.84
C ASN A 39 6.26 8.62 -9.67
N VAL A 40 5.16 9.09 -9.11
CA VAL A 40 3.98 8.27 -8.89
C VAL A 40 2.98 8.56 -10.00
N SER A 41 2.43 7.51 -10.60
CA SER A 41 1.40 7.68 -11.63
C SER A 41 0.09 8.13 -11.01
N ARG A 42 -0.80 8.69 -11.80
CA ARG A 42 -2.07 9.22 -11.29
C ARG A 42 -2.87 8.18 -10.56
N ARG A 43 -3.00 6.98 -11.12
CA ARG A 43 -3.56 5.82 -10.44
C ARG A 43 -2.47 4.78 -10.53
N HIS A 44 -1.73 4.59 -9.46
CA HIS A 44 -0.50 3.83 -9.51
C HIS A 44 -0.71 2.37 -9.12
N ALA A 45 -1.37 2.14 -8.01
CA ALA A 45 -1.56 0.79 -7.51
C ALA A 45 -2.85 0.70 -6.71
N ARG A 46 -3.34 -0.50 -6.55
CA ARG A 46 -4.57 -0.75 -5.81
C ARG A 46 -4.29 -1.86 -4.81
N PHE A 47 -4.67 -1.62 -3.56
CA PHE A 47 -4.61 -2.65 -2.53
C PHE A 47 -6.01 -3.22 -2.38
N LEU A 48 -6.12 -4.54 -2.45
CA LEU A 48 -7.39 -5.23 -2.40
C LEU A 48 -7.42 -6.17 -1.22
N ARG A 49 -8.55 -6.18 -0.54
CA ARG A 49 -8.80 -7.11 0.56
C ARG A 49 -9.86 -8.11 0.08
N GLN A 50 -9.52 -9.37 0.00
CA GLN A 50 -10.41 -10.41 -0.49
C GLN A 50 -10.26 -11.65 0.36
N ASN A 51 -11.34 -12.11 0.96
CA ASN A 51 -11.37 -13.36 1.73
C ASN A 51 -10.26 -13.43 2.79
N GLY A 52 -10.04 -12.35 3.46
CA GLY A 52 -9.02 -12.30 4.52
C GLY A 52 -7.60 -12.13 4.04
N ALA A 53 -7.38 -12.09 2.74
CA ALA A 53 -6.06 -11.85 2.18
C ALA A 53 -6.00 -10.44 1.58
N VAL A 54 -4.78 -9.93 1.46
CA VAL A 54 -4.56 -8.61 0.86
C VAL A 54 -3.65 -8.79 -0.34
N PHE A 55 -3.98 -8.10 -1.40
CA PHE A 55 -3.21 -8.12 -2.63
C PHE A 55 -2.87 -6.68 -3.01
N VAL A 56 -1.75 -6.50 -3.70
CA VAL A 56 -1.43 -5.23 -4.35
C VAL A 56 -1.40 -5.47 -5.84
N GLU A 57 -1.95 -4.54 -6.59
CA GLU A 57 -2.03 -4.63 -8.04
C GLU A 57 -1.45 -3.37 -8.65
N ASP A 58 -0.52 -3.51 -9.59
CA ASP A 58 0.00 -2.36 -10.32
C ASP A 58 -1.01 -1.98 -11.39
N LEU A 59 -1.39 -0.73 -11.47
CA LEU A 59 -2.41 -0.27 -12.41
C LEU A 59 -1.79 0.30 -13.69
N GLY A 60 -0.72 -0.32 -14.15
CA GLY A 60 -0.05 0.14 -15.36
C GLY A 60 0.82 1.34 -15.13
N SER A 61 1.44 1.43 -13.96
CA SER A 61 2.24 2.59 -13.60
C SER A 61 3.48 2.70 -14.47
N LEU A 62 3.96 3.92 -14.63
CA LEU A 62 5.13 4.17 -15.45
C LEU A 62 6.40 3.63 -14.77
N ASN A 63 6.55 3.90 -13.50
CA ASN A 63 7.77 3.56 -12.79
C ASN A 63 7.70 2.25 -12.00
N GLY A 64 6.54 1.63 -11.93
CA GLY A 64 6.38 0.33 -11.32
C GLY A 64 6.06 0.35 -9.85
N THR A 65 5.66 -0.80 -9.37
CA THR A 65 5.38 -1.08 -7.97
C THR A 65 6.29 -2.24 -7.58
N ARG A 66 6.97 -2.13 -6.45
CA ARG A 66 7.88 -3.18 -6.00
C ARG A 66 7.41 -3.75 -4.68
N VAL A 67 7.56 -5.06 -4.51
CA VAL A 67 7.30 -5.72 -3.25
C VAL A 67 8.61 -6.36 -2.82
N ASN A 68 9.13 -5.93 -1.68
CA ASN A 68 10.42 -6.39 -1.16
C ASN A 68 11.54 -6.24 -2.21
N GLY A 69 11.50 -5.13 -2.96
CA GLY A 69 12.51 -4.83 -3.96
C GLY A 69 12.25 -5.42 -5.33
N GLU A 70 11.23 -6.24 -5.47
CA GLU A 70 10.94 -6.90 -6.74
C GLU A 70 9.78 -6.23 -7.45
N ARG A 71 9.97 -5.82 -8.68
CA ARG A 71 8.90 -5.20 -9.45
C ARG A 71 7.84 -6.24 -9.78
N ILE A 72 6.59 -5.91 -9.48
CA ILE A 72 5.49 -6.84 -9.74
C ILE A 72 4.83 -6.52 -11.07
N THR A 73 4.17 -7.51 -11.64
CA THR A 73 3.31 -7.32 -12.78
C THR A 73 1.96 -7.87 -12.38
N GLY A 74 0.91 -7.06 -12.59
CA GLY A 74 -0.44 -7.47 -12.22
C GLY A 74 -0.63 -7.47 -10.72
N LYS A 75 -1.17 -8.54 -10.18
CA LYS A 75 -1.61 -8.63 -8.80
C LYS A 75 -0.72 -9.57 -8.01
N ARG A 76 -0.37 -9.18 -6.80
CA ARG A 76 0.48 -9.99 -5.93
C ARG A 76 -0.09 -10.06 -4.54
N ARG A 77 -0.16 -11.26 -3.97
CA ARG A 77 -0.62 -11.42 -2.59
C ARG A 77 0.46 -10.92 -1.63
N LEU A 78 0.03 -10.20 -0.61
CA LEU A 78 0.91 -9.68 0.40
C LEU A 78 0.91 -10.55 1.64
N ARG A 79 2.06 -10.62 2.30
CA ARG A 79 2.22 -11.32 3.56
C ARG A 79 2.58 -10.31 4.63
N PRO A 80 2.39 -10.63 5.91
CA PRO A 80 2.81 -9.74 6.97
C PRO A 80 4.30 -9.44 6.83
N GLY A 81 4.66 -8.19 6.95
CA GLY A 81 6.06 -7.76 6.83
C GLY A 81 6.51 -7.38 5.44
N ASP A 82 5.68 -7.61 4.41
CA ASP A 82 6.05 -7.19 3.07
C ASP A 82 6.09 -5.67 2.99
N LEU A 83 7.10 -5.15 2.31
CA LEU A 83 7.24 -3.72 2.07
C LEU A 83 7.00 -3.43 0.62
N ILE A 84 6.10 -2.50 0.35
CA ILE A 84 5.74 -2.10 -1.00
C ILE A 84 6.38 -0.75 -1.27
N GLN A 85 7.04 -0.60 -2.40
CA GLN A 85 7.68 0.65 -2.77
C GLN A 85 7.01 1.23 -4.01
N ILE A 86 6.58 2.47 -3.89
CA ILE A 86 5.94 3.21 -4.96
C ILE A 86 6.60 4.58 -4.98
N GLY A 87 7.40 4.86 -6.01
CA GLY A 87 8.21 6.08 -6.03
C GLY A 87 9.14 6.07 -4.82
N ASP A 88 9.12 7.14 -4.05
CA ASP A 88 9.92 7.23 -2.83
C ASP A 88 9.09 6.91 -1.59
N TYR A 89 7.91 6.35 -1.76
CA TYR A 89 7.07 5.96 -0.64
C TYR A 89 7.27 4.49 -0.32
N VAL A 90 7.19 4.16 0.96
CA VAL A 90 7.20 2.78 1.43
C VAL A 90 5.87 2.53 2.11
N LEU A 91 5.20 1.46 1.71
CA LEU A 91 3.89 1.13 2.23
C LEU A 91 3.90 -0.26 2.83
N ALA A 92 3.04 -0.46 3.83
CA ALA A 92 2.88 -1.77 4.45
C ALA A 92 1.44 -1.92 4.91
N VAL A 93 0.96 -3.16 4.95
CA VAL A 93 -0.39 -3.44 5.42
C VAL A 93 -0.28 -4.04 6.81
N LEU A 94 -1.03 -3.50 7.76
CA LEU A 94 -1.09 -4.03 9.10
C LEU A 94 -2.48 -4.59 9.36
N ALA A 95 -2.53 -5.83 9.76
CA ALA A 95 -3.78 -6.42 10.21
C ALA A 95 -4.06 -5.94 11.62
N GLU A 96 -5.33 -5.87 11.97
CA GLU A 96 -5.67 -5.40 13.28
C GLU A 96 -5.11 -6.26 14.37
N ALA A 97 -5.10 -7.54 14.16
CA ALA A 97 -4.52 -8.46 15.13
C ALA A 97 -3.05 -8.18 15.36
N GLN A 98 -2.30 -7.86 14.28
CA GLN A 98 -0.92 -7.53 14.43
C GLN A 98 -0.74 -6.22 15.16
N ALA A 99 -1.62 -5.28 14.93
CA ALA A 99 -1.53 -4.02 15.61
C ALA A 99 -1.76 -4.15 17.11
N LEU A 100 -2.53 -5.12 17.50
CA LEU A 100 -2.81 -5.33 18.89
C LEU A 100 -1.81 -6.19 19.61
N GLU A 101 -1.11 -7.00 18.84
CA GLU A 101 -0.25 -7.92 19.39
C GLU A 101 0.87 -7.40 20.13
N PRO A 102 1.42 -6.39 19.76
CA PRO A 102 2.54 -5.97 20.43
C PRO A 102 2.23 -5.78 21.77
N GLY A 103 1.82 -5.90 22.15
CA GLY A 103 1.58 -5.83 23.28
C GLY A 103 1.14 -6.97 23.79
N GLU A 104 0.90 -7.65 23.24
CA GLU A 104 0.36 -8.58 23.66
C GLU A 104 0.71 -9.20 24.31
N PRO A 105 0.64 -9.17 24.80
CA PRO A 105 1.08 -9.73 25.38
C PRO A 105 0.72 -10.56 25.43
N PRO A 106 0.83 -10.77 25.35
CA PRO A 106 0.51 -11.62 25.61
C PRO A 106 0.34 -12.16 26.21
#